data_3166d21470f01ca4f988a7769eb7494a
#
_entry.id   3166d21470f01ca4f988a7769eb7494a
#
_cell.length_a   1.000
_cell.length_b   1.000
_cell.length_c   1.000
_cell.angle_alpha   90.00
_cell.angle_beta   90.00
_cell.angle_gamma   90.00
#
_symmetry.space_group_name_H-M   'P 1'
#
loop_
_entity.id
_entity.type
_entity.pdbx_description
1 polymer ?
#
loop_
_entity_poly.entity_id
_entity_poly.type
_entity_poly.pdbx_seq_one_letter_code
_entity_poly.pdbx_strand_id
1 'polypeptide(L)'
;MPGEQTSASTDPSSPREPSDILTSDVLLRRFFETSAAGRRAAASLKRGAAVGVRFTDVPGDFRFYAQDGRPHFDMGKAGDPDFELTIAPGAVRAITSKPESDVGDLGITFFQHIVAKDPSEKIQVKLHAGLLKLTMHGWLGVLAAGGPKVIGWMAQKGLKGPSAVASALSRLKKG
;
A
#
# COMPACT_ATOMS: atom_id res chain seq x y z
N MET A 1 4.03 52.57 46.39
CA MET A 1 3.10 52.13 45.34
C MET A 1 3.48 50.72 44.96
N PRO A 2 2.74 49.67 45.34
CA PRO A 2 3.06 48.30 45.00
C PRO A 2 2.47 47.98 43.63
N GLY A 3 3.32 47.36 42.81
CA GLY A 3 2.95 46.85 41.48
C GLY A 3 2.26 45.49 41.60
N GLU A 4 1.07 45.39 41.04
CA GLU A 4 0.29 44.18 40.93
C GLU A 4 0.92 43.18 39.94
N GLN A 5 1.36 42.06 40.44
CA GLN A 5 1.75 40.90 39.63
C GLN A 5 0.48 40.15 39.22
N THR A 6 0.08 40.31 37.97
CA THR A 6 -0.97 39.49 37.36
C THR A 6 -0.41 38.12 37.03
N SER A 7 -0.68 37.13 37.88
CA SER A 7 -0.40 35.71 37.60
C SER A 7 -1.34 35.20 36.53
N ALA A 8 -0.83 34.96 35.35
CA ALA A 8 -1.55 34.23 34.31
C ALA A 8 -1.69 32.75 34.73
N SER A 9 -2.88 32.38 35.19
CA SER A 9 -3.27 30.97 35.38
C SER A 9 -3.35 30.28 34.04
N THR A 10 -2.37 29.46 33.77
CA THR A 10 -2.42 28.52 32.65
C THR A 10 -3.37 27.38 33.02
N ASP A 11 -4.57 27.40 32.47
CA ASP A 11 -5.57 26.35 32.62
C ASP A 11 -5.12 25.07 31.90
N PRO A 12 -4.86 23.94 32.59
CA PRO A 12 -4.42 22.69 31.97
C PRO A 12 -5.56 21.85 31.39
N SER A 13 -6.77 22.41 31.27
CA SER A 13 -7.98 21.66 30.90
C SER A 13 -8.44 21.86 29.46
N SER A 14 -7.60 22.37 28.56
CA SER A 14 -7.96 22.33 27.15
C SER A 14 -8.00 20.88 26.68
N PRO A 15 -9.15 20.37 26.18
CA PRO A 15 -9.19 19.06 25.56
C PRO A 15 -8.20 19.09 24.39
N ARG A 16 -7.16 18.25 24.46
CA ARG A 16 -6.34 17.97 23.28
C ARG A 16 -7.30 17.49 22.22
N GLU A 17 -7.48 18.27 21.17
CA GLU A 17 -8.16 17.86 19.96
C GLU A 17 -7.63 16.45 19.62
N PRO A 18 -8.50 15.45 19.34
CA PRO A 18 -8.03 14.16 18.90
C PRO A 18 -7.24 14.44 17.62
N SER A 19 -5.91 14.32 17.74
CA SER A 19 -5.01 14.39 16.59
C SER A 19 -5.65 13.51 15.53
N ASP A 20 -6.00 14.08 14.37
CA ASP A 20 -6.61 13.38 13.24
C ASP A 20 -5.71 12.22 12.83
N ILE A 21 -5.82 11.09 13.54
CA ILE A 21 -5.15 9.85 13.19
C ILE A 21 -5.92 9.34 11.98
N LEU A 22 -5.44 9.74 10.80
CA LEU A 22 -5.99 9.27 9.55
C LEU A 22 -6.00 7.74 9.55
N THR A 23 -7.14 7.15 9.29
CA THR A 23 -7.32 5.70 9.20
C THR A 23 -6.58 5.14 7.99
N SER A 24 -6.27 3.83 8.03
CA SER A 24 -5.48 3.17 6.98
C SER A 24 -6.09 3.32 5.58
N ASP A 25 -7.40 3.26 5.45
CA ASP A 25 -8.11 3.46 4.18
C ASP A 25 -7.97 4.88 3.65
N VAL A 26 -8.07 5.89 4.50
CA VAL A 26 -7.92 7.30 4.12
C VAL A 26 -6.48 7.59 3.68
N LEU A 27 -5.49 7.07 4.42
CA LEU A 27 -4.07 7.23 4.08
C LEU A 27 -3.76 6.60 2.71
N LEU A 28 -4.22 5.37 2.49
CA LEU A 28 -3.91 4.64 1.25
C LEU A 28 -4.65 5.25 0.04
N ARG A 29 -5.90 5.66 0.21
CA ARG A 29 -6.66 6.39 -0.82
C ARG A 29 -5.92 7.67 -1.22
N ARG A 30 -5.62 8.52 -0.25
CA ARG A 30 -4.89 9.77 -0.49
C ARG A 30 -3.56 9.51 -1.21
N PHE A 31 -2.81 8.49 -0.79
CA PHE A 31 -1.54 8.16 -1.41
C PHE A 31 -1.71 7.83 -2.90
N PHE A 32 -2.60 6.93 -3.28
CA PHE A 32 -2.77 6.54 -4.68
C PHE A 32 -3.39 7.65 -5.53
N GLU A 33 -4.34 8.41 -5.01
CA GLU A 33 -5.05 9.43 -5.78
C GLU A 33 -4.25 10.73 -5.90
N THR A 34 -3.42 11.09 -4.91
CA THR A 34 -2.78 12.42 -4.90
C THR A 34 -1.27 12.39 -4.99
N SER A 35 -0.57 11.31 -4.55
CA SER A 35 0.89 11.28 -4.57
C SER A 35 1.45 10.98 -5.96
N ALA A 36 2.63 11.51 -6.24
CA ALA A 36 3.36 11.21 -7.47
C ALA A 36 3.79 9.74 -7.53
N ALA A 37 4.20 9.16 -6.39
CA ALA A 37 4.59 7.76 -6.28
C ALA A 37 3.41 6.82 -6.57
N GLY A 38 2.24 7.06 -5.98
CA GLY A 38 1.03 6.26 -6.21
C GLY A 38 0.57 6.29 -7.67
N ARG A 39 0.55 7.47 -8.28
CA ARG A 39 0.22 7.60 -9.72
C ARG A 39 1.22 6.90 -10.62
N ARG A 40 2.54 7.03 -10.35
CA ARG A 40 3.57 6.32 -11.14
C ARG A 40 3.46 4.81 -11.00
N ALA A 41 3.20 4.29 -9.79
CA ALA A 41 3.02 2.87 -9.56
C ALA A 41 1.81 2.31 -10.34
N ALA A 42 0.73 3.08 -10.46
CA ALA A 42 -0.48 2.68 -11.16
C ALA A 42 -0.45 2.93 -12.67
N ALA A 43 0.53 3.69 -13.19
CA ALA A 43 0.56 4.15 -14.59
C ALA A 43 0.56 3.01 -15.64
N SER A 44 1.10 1.84 -15.29
CA SER A 44 1.12 0.67 -16.19
C SER A 44 -0.16 -0.16 -16.14
N LEU A 45 -1.03 0.09 -15.15
CA LEU A 45 -2.26 -0.68 -14.99
C LEU A 45 -3.27 -0.33 -16.07
N LYS A 46 -3.92 -1.36 -16.58
CA LYS A 46 -4.93 -1.26 -17.63
C LYS A 46 -6.33 -1.44 -17.04
N ARG A 47 -7.32 -1.11 -17.85
CA ARG A 47 -8.72 -1.36 -17.51
C ARG A 47 -8.93 -2.83 -17.15
N GLY A 48 -9.62 -3.09 -16.07
CA GLY A 48 -9.86 -4.44 -15.53
C GLY A 48 -8.89 -4.85 -14.42
N ALA A 49 -7.73 -4.19 -14.27
CA ALA A 49 -6.86 -4.42 -13.12
C ALA A 49 -7.59 -4.04 -11.83
N ALA A 50 -7.72 -4.98 -10.91
CA ALA A 50 -8.42 -4.78 -9.65
C ALA A 50 -7.75 -5.54 -8.50
N VAL A 51 -7.74 -4.92 -7.33
CA VAL A 51 -7.25 -5.50 -6.08
C VAL A 51 -8.32 -5.35 -5.01
N GLY A 52 -8.67 -6.46 -4.37
CA GLY A 52 -9.44 -6.43 -3.12
C GLY A 52 -8.52 -6.06 -1.96
N VAL A 53 -8.93 -5.15 -1.11
CA VAL A 53 -8.15 -4.69 0.04
C VAL A 53 -8.97 -4.80 1.31
N ARG A 54 -8.36 -5.33 2.36
CA ARG A 54 -8.84 -5.29 3.75
C ARG A 54 -7.75 -4.71 4.64
N PHE A 55 -8.17 -4.00 5.66
CA PHE A 55 -7.26 -3.51 6.69
C PHE A 55 -7.50 -4.28 7.99
N THR A 56 -6.46 -4.38 8.82
CA THR A 56 -6.61 -5.03 10.13
C THR A 56 -7.16 -4.09 11.20
N ASP A 57 -7.15 -2.79 10.96
CA ASP A 57 -7.58 -1.71 11.85
C ASP A 57 -8.88 -1.00 11.41
N VAL A 58 -9.32 -1.23 10.16
CA VAL A 58 -10.55 -0.63 9.61
C VAL A 58 -11.45 -1.74 9.09
N PRO A 59 -12.70 -1.84 9.55
CA PRO A 59 -13.63 -2.84 9.06
C PRO A 59 -14.11 -2.54 7.64
N GLY A 60 -14.42 -3.59 6.89
CA GLY A 60 -14.99 -3.50 5.55
C GLY A 60 -14.05 -4.01 4.46
N ASP A 61 -14.64 -4.14 3.28
CA ASP A 61 -13.92 -4.46 2.05
C ASP A 61 -13.69 -3.17 1.26
N PHE A 62 -12.52 -3.06 0.66
CA PHE A 62 -12.13 -1.97 -0.22
C PHE A 62 -11.65 -2.53 -1.54
N ARG A 63 -11.66 -1.71 -2.57
CA ARG A 63 -11.14 -2.05 -3.88
C ARG A 63 -10.21 -0.97 -4.40
N PHE A 64 -9.10 -1.40 -4.95
CA PHE A 64 -8.21 -0.59 -5.77
C PHE A 64 -8.36 -1.02 -7.23
N TYR A 65 -8.47 -0.08 -8.14
CA TYR A 65 -8.58 -0.35 -9.57
C TYR A 65 -8.03 0.81 -10.41
N ALA A 66 -7.70 0.52 -11.67
CA ALA A 66 -7.31 1.54 -12.62
C ALA A 66 -8.45 1.80 -13.61
N GLN A 67 -8.80 3.07 -13.76
CA GLN A 67 -9.75 3.55 -14.77
C GLN A 67 -9.17 4.77 -15.47
N ASP A 68 -9.15 4.74 -16.82
CA ASP A 68 -8.65 5.82 -17.66
C ASP A 68 -7.22 6.28 -17.28
N GLY A 69 -6.35 5.30 -16.94
CA GLY A 69 -4.96 5.54 -16.53
C GLY A 69 -4.79 6.16 -15.14
N ARG A 70 -5.86 6.23 -14.35
CA ARG A 70 -5.82 6.77 -12.99
C ARG A 70 -6.15 5.68 -11.97
N PRO A 71 -5.44 5.67 -10.83
CA PRO A 71 -5.79 4.81 -9.72
C PRO A 71 -7.01 5.35 -8.97
N HIS A 72 -7.89 4.45 -8.57
CA HIS A 72 -9.04 4.72 -7.73
C HIS A 72 -9.04 3.77 -6.54
N PHE A 73 -9.50 4.26 -5.40
CA PHE A 73 -9.58 3.48 -4.19
C PHE A 73 -10.91 3.75 -3.49
N ASP A 74 -11.82 2.78 -3.53
CA ASP A 74 -13.17 2.92 -3.01
C ASP A 74 -13.50 1.86 -1.95
N MET A 75 -14.46 2.19 -1.08
CA MET A 75 -15.12 1.19 -0.26
C MET A 75 -15.97 0.28 -1.16
N GLY A 76 -15.89 -1.01 -0.94
CA GLY A 76 -16.66 -2.02 -1.64
C GLY A 76 -15.82 -3.21 -2.05
N LYS A 77 -16.49 -4.31 -2.36
CA LYS A 77 -15.86 -5.57 -2.76
C LYS A 77 -15.40 -5.51 -4.22
N ALA A 78 -14.20 -5.98 -4.49
CA ALA A 78 -13.76 -6.19 -5.87
C ALA A 78 -14.46 -7.43 -6.45
N GLY A 79 -15.09 -7.31 -7.63
CA GLY A 79 -15.88 -8.40 -8.22
C GLY A 79 -15.03 -9.58 -8.73
N ASP A 80 -13.91 -9.29 -9.39
CA ASP A 80 -12.97 -10.30 -9.91
C ASP A 80 -11.53 -9.78 -9.76
N PRO A 81 -11.02 -9.74 -8.49
CA PRO A 81 -9.73 -9.17 -8.22
C PRO A 81 -8.57 -10.02 -8.76
N ASP A 82 -7.50 -9.36 -9.17
CA ASP A 82 -6.24 -10.02 -9.51
C ASP A 82 -5.54 -10.51 -8.24
N PHE A 83 -5.64 -9.70 -7.18
CA PHE A 83 -5.11 -9.96 -5.85
C PHE A 83 -6.14 -9.61 -4.78
N GLU A 84 -6.03 -10.27 -3.65
CA GLU A 84 -6.58 -9.78 -2.38
C GLU A 84 -5.44 -9.48 -1.42
N LEU A 85 -5.51 -8.32 -0.78
CA LEU A 85 -4.54 -7.86 0.21
C LEU A 85 -5.21 -7.70 1.56
N THR A 86 -4.56 -8.20 2.62
CA THR A 86 -4.87 -7.80 4.00
C THR A 86 -3.67 -7.02 4.53
N ILE A 87 -3.88 -5.76 4.88
CA ILE A 87 -2.82 -4.79 5.15
C ILE A 87 -2.91 -4.32 6.60
N ALA A 88 -1.83 -4.47 7.34
CA ALA A 88 -1.71 -3.93 8.69
C ALA A 88 -1.36 -2.42 8.67
N PRO A 89 -1.75 -1.65 9.70
CA PRO A 89 -1.57 -0.20 9.75
C PRO A 89 -0.09 0.25 9.68
N GLY A 90 0.83 -0.55 10.20
CA GLY A 90 2.27 -0.30 10.07
C GLY A 90 2.74 -0.29 8.62
N ALA A 91 2.27 -1.25 7.82
CA ALA A 91 2.57 -1.31 6.40
C ALA A 91 1.97 -0.11 5.63
N VAL A 92 0.73 0.27 5.94
CA VAL A 92 0.11 1.45 5.32
C VAL A 92 0.94 2.70 5.59
N ARG A 93 1.31 2.95 6.85
CA ARG A 93 2.17 4.09 7.21
C ARG A 93 3.51 4.08 6.48
N ALA A 94 4.17 2.93 6.40
CA ALA A 94 5.45 2.81 5.69
C ALA A 94 5.34 3.12 4.20
N ILE A 95 4.28 2.63 3.53
CA ILE A 95 4.02 2.89 2.11
C ILE A 95 3.71 4.39 1.89
N THR A 96 2.87 4.97 2.71
CA THR A 96 2.35 6.33 2.51
C THR A 96 3.27 7.44 3.02
N SER A 97 4.30 7.09 3.83
CA SER A 97 5.25 8.06 4.40
C SER A 97 6.17 8.71 3.36
N LYS A 98 6.27 8.15 2.16
CA LYS A 98 7.19 8.63 1.11
C LYS A 98 6.45 8.93 -0.19
N PRO A 99 5.67 10.01 -0.28
CA PRO A 99 4.80 10.30 -1.43
C PRO A 99 5.56 10.58 -2.73
N GLU A 100 6.85 10.89 -2.65
CA GLU A 100 7.72 11.19 -3.80
C GLU A 100 8.65 10.03 -4.18
N SER A 101 8.55 8.85 -3.55
CA SER A 101 9.36 7.67 -3.86
C SER A 101 9.27 7.29 -5.34
N ASP A 102 10.32 6.72 -5.87
CA ASP A 102 10.23 6.00 -7.15
C ASP A 102 9.48 4.66 -6.98
N VAL A 103 9.05 4.08 -8.09
CA VAL A 103 8.28 2.83 -8.09
C VAL A 103 9.11 1.67 -7.53
N GLY A 104 10.43 1.70 -7.69
CA GLY A 104 11.34 0.68 -7.16
C GLY A 104 11.39 0.69 -5.65
N ASP A 105 11.54 1.86 -5.04
CA ASP A 105 11.58 2.01 -3.59
C ASP A 105 10.24 1.67 -2.96
N LEU A 106 9.13 2.05 -3.60
CA LEU A 106 7.78 1.68 -3.20
C LEU A 106 7.58 0.16 -3.25
N GLY A 107 8.03 -0.48 -4.34
CA GLY A 107 7.97 -1.93 -4.52
C GLY A 107 8.79 -2.66 -3.45
N ILE A 108 10.00 -2.21 -3.15
CA ILE A 108 10.84 -2.78 -2.08
C ILE A 108 10.12 -2.67 -0.73
N THR A 109 9.57 -1.49 -0.41
CA THR A 109 8.79 -1.29 0.83
C THR A 109 7.62 -2.27 0.90
N PHE A 110 6.86 -2.42 -0.18
CA PHE A 110 5.75 -3.36 -0.24
C PHE A 110 6.19 -4.81 0.01
N PHE A 111 7.25 -5.26 -0.67
CA PHE A 111 7.79 -6.62 -0.48
C PHE A 111 8.37 -6.85 0.91
N GLN A 112 8.99 -5.86 1.54
CA GLN A 112 9.46 -5.95 2.91
C GLN A 112 8.31 -6.26 3.87
N HIS A 113 7.15 -5.65 3.69
CA HIS A 113 5.97 -5.89 4.50
C HIS A 113 5.26 -7.22 4.17
N ILE A 114 5.39 -7.76 2.96
CA ILE A 114 4.93 -9.13 2.66
C ILE A 114 5.71 -10.17 3.48
N VAL A 115 7.03 -9.98 3.62
CA VAL A 115 7.89 -10.93 4.35
C VAL A 115 8.07 -10.56 5.83
N ALA A 116 7.43 -9.50 6.30
CA ALA A 116 7.48 -9.08 7.69
C ALA A 116 6.96 -10.16 8.63
N LYS A 117 7.64 -10.33 9.76
CA LYS A 117 7.24 -11.27 10.82
C LYS A 117 6.24 -10.66 11.78
N ASP A 118 6.33 -9.35 12.00
CA ASP A 118 5.42 -8.61 12.88
C ASP A 118 4.03 -8.49 12.23
N PRO A 119 2.97 -9.02 12.86
CA PRO A 119 1.61 -8.91 12.35
C PRO A 119 1.13 -7.47 12.16
N SER A 120 1.63 -6.51 12.96
CA SER A 120 1.26 -5.08 12.88
C SER A 120 1.85 -4.35 11.67
N GLU A 121 2.81 -4.97 10.99
CA GLU A 121 3.50 -4.45 9.81
C GLU A 121 3.27 -5.31 8.55
N LYS A 122 2.51 -6.38 8.66
CA LYS A 122 2.42 -7.41 7.63
C LYS A 122 1.42 -7.04 6.54
N ILE A 123 1.79 -7.39 5.29
CA ILE A 123 0.88 -7.49 4.16
C ILE A 123 0.70 -8.98 3.82
N GLN A 124 -0.53 -9.45 3.85
CA GLN A 124 -0.88 -10.77 3.33
C GLN A 124 -1.39 -10.60 1.91
N VAL A 125 -0.90 -11.42 1.00
CA VAL A 125 -1.26 -11.37 -0.41
C VAL A 125 -1.87 -12.71 -0.82
N LYS A 126 -3.04 -12.66 -1.42
CA LYS A 126 -3.67 -13.81 -2.07
C LYS A 126 -3.80 -13.52 -3.56
N LEU A 127 -3.18 -14.35 -4.39
CA LEU A 127 -3.21 -14.22 -5.84
C LEU A 127 -4.37 -15.00 -6.43
N HIS A 128 -5.23 -14.35 -7.20
CA HIS A 128 -6.34 -14.97 -7.93
C HIS A 128 -6.08 -15.08 -9.42
N ALA A 129 -5.45 -14.08 -10.01
CA ALA A 129 -5.17 -14.04 -11.44
C ALA A 129 -4.06 -14.99 -11.88
N GLY A 130 -4.21 -15.57 -13.05
CA GLY A 130 -3.13 -16.28 -13.73
C GLY A 130 -2.17 -15.29 -14.43
N LEU A 131 -1.00 -15.78 -14.86
CA LEU A 131 0.05 -14.97 -15.47
C LEU A 131 -0.45 -14.18 -16.69
N LEU A 132 -1.29 -14.80 -17.54
CA LEU A 132 -1.86 -14.13 -18.71
C LEU A 132 -2.73 -12.92 -18.31
N LYS A 133 -3.61 -13.09 -17.33
CA LYS A 133 -4.47 -12.02 -16.81
C LYS A 133 -3.63 -10.89 -16.21
N LEU A 134 -2.60 -11.22 -15.41
CA LEU A 134 -1.67 -10.24 -14.85
C LEU A 134 -0.96 -9.42 -15.93
N THR A 135 -0.54 -10.06 -17.02
CA THR A 135 0.08 -9.40 -18.16
C THR A 135 -0.92 -8.46 -18.86
N MET A 136 -2.12 -8.95 -19.13
CA MET A 136 -3.18 -8.16 -19.78
C MET A 136 -3.61 -6.95 -18.95
N HIS A 137 -3.63 -7.08 -17.63
CA HIS A 137 -3.99 -6.01 -16.70
C HIS A 137 -2.83 -5.05 -16.38
N GLY A 138 -1.64 -5.28 -16.94
CA GLY A 138 -0.49 -4.37 -16.82
C GLY A 138 0.38 -4.56 -15.58
N TRP A 139 0.15 -5.59 -14.76
CA TRP A 139 0.93 -5.84 -13.54
C TRP A 139 2.41 -6.11 -13.81
N LEU A 140 2.73 -6.74 -14.93
CA LEU A 140 4.15 -6.90 -15.31
C LEU A 140 4.81 -5.56 -15.63
N GLY A 141 4.05 -4.58 -16.14
CA GLY A 141 4.53 -3.22 -16.33
C GLY A 141 4.82 -2.51 -15.01
N VAL A 142 4.01 -2.74 -13.97
CA VAL A 142 4.28 -2.23 -12.62
C VAL A 142 5.59 -2.81 -12.07
N LEU A 143 5.80 -4.13 -12.21
CA LEU A 143 7.03 -4.79 -11.80
C LEU A 143 8.25 -4.27 -12.59
N ALA A 144 8.09 -4.10 -13.90
CA ALA A 144 9.15 -3.55 -14.75
C ALA A 144 9.49 -2.10 -14.40
N ALA A 145 8.50 -1.28 -14.03
CA ALA A 145 8.71 0.09 -13.57
C ALA A 145 9.50 0.17 -12.26
N GLY A 146 9.42 -0.86 -11.42
CA GLY A 146 10.27 -1.01 -10.22
C GLY A 146 11.74 -1.23 -10.55
N GLY A 147 12.04 -1.69 -11.77
CA GLY A 147 13.36 -1.75 -12.37
C GLY A 147 14.37 -2.62 -11.63
N PRO A 148 15.70 -2.37 -11.88
CA PRO A 148 16.79 -3.14 -11.31
C PRO A 148 16.81 -3.17 -9.77
N LYS A 149 16.29 -2.13 -9.11
CA LYS A 149 16.22 -2.06 -7.64
C LYS A 149 15.40 -3.20 -7.05
N VAL A 150 14.18 -3.42 -7.55
CA VAL A 150 13.30 -4.50 -7.07
C VAL A 150 13.90 -5.86 -7.39
N ILE A 151 14.40 -6.04 -8.62
CA ILE A 151 15.03 -7.30 -9.05
C ILE A 151 16.26 -7.61 -8.18
N GLY A 152 17.13 -6.62 -7.94
CA GLY A 152 18.31 -6.74 -7.09
C GLY A 152 17.95 -7.12 -5.64
N TRP A 153 16.95 -6.46 -5.07
CA TRP A 153 16.47 -6.76 -3.74
C TRP A 153 15.88 -8.18 -3.65
N MET A 154 15.07 -8.60 -4.61
CA MET A 154 14.52 -9.95 -4.69
C MET A 154 15.62 -11.01 -4.80
N ALA A 155 16.66 -10.75 -5.61
CA ALA A 155 17.80 -11.65 -5.76
C ALA A 155 18.59 -11.82 -4.44
N GLN A 156 18.77 -10.74 -3.65
CA GLN A 156 19.38 -10.79 -2.32
C GLN A 156 18.55 -11.62 -1.32
N LYS A 157 17.23 -11.68 -1.50
CA LYS A 157 16.32 -12.50 -0.69
C LYS A 157 16.17 -13.94 -1.21
N GLY A 158 17.01 -14.36 -2.16
CA GLY A 158 17.00 -15.70 -2.73
C GLY A 158 16.00 -15.94 -3.85
N LEU A 159 15.26 -14.92 -4.27
CA LEU A 159 14.31 -14.99 -5.38
C LEU A 159 15.01 -14.67 -6.70
N LYS A 160 15.86 -15.61 -7.17
CA LYS A 160 16.66 -15.41 -8.39
C LYS A 160 15.91 -15.91 -9.62
N GLY A 161 15.64 -15.02 -10.56
CA GLY A 161 15.09 -15.30 -11.88
C GLY A 161 13.56 -15.47 -11.94
N PRO A 162 13.00 -15.49 -13.16
CA PRO A 162 11.55 -15.56 -13.39
C PRO A 162 10.86 -16.77 -12.79
N SER A 163 11.54 -17.93 -12.78
CA SER A 163 11.01 -19.17 -12.21
C SER A 163 10.85 -19.11 -10.68
N ALA A 164 11.77 -18.45 -9.97
CA ALA A 164 11.68 -18.25 -8.53
C ALA A 164 10.52 -17.31 -8.16
N VAL A 165 10.33 -16.25 -8.96
CA VAL A 165 9.18 -15.34 -8.83
C VAL A 165 7.88 -16.08 -9.10
N ALA A 166 7.80 -16.86 -10.19
CA ALA A 166 6.63 -17.66 -10.50
C ALA A 166 6.31 -18.69 -9.41
N SER A 167 7.33 -19.32 -8.83
CA SER A 167 7.18 -20.26 -7.70
C SER A 167 6.69 -19.56 -6.43
N ALA A 168 7.20 -18.36 -6.12
CA ALA A 168 6.74 -17.56 -5.00
C ALA A 168 5.27 -17.13 -5.18
N LEU A 169 4.90 -16.67 -6.39
CA LEU A 169 3.52 -16.33 -6.74
C LEU A 169 2.58 -17.54 -6.67
N SER A 170 3.06 -18.74 -7.08
CA SER A 170 2.28 -19.97 -7.00
C SER A 170 1.99 -20.40 -5.55
N ARG A 171 2.89 -20.12 -4.62
CA ARG A 171 2.66 -20.33 -3.19
C ARG A 171 1.60 -19.41 -2.62
N LEU A 172 1.56 -18.15 -3.07
CA LEU A 172 0.53 -17.18 -2.68
C LEU A 172 -0.88 -17.56 -3.20
N LYS A 173 -0.95 -18.38 -4.25
CA LYS A 173 -2.23 -18.87 -4.79
C LYS A 173 -2.83 -20.01 -3.97
N LYS A 174 -2.02 -20.73 -3.19
CA LYS A 174 -2.46 -21.90 -2.40
C LYS A 174 -2.82 -21.55 -0.95
N GLY A 175 -2.55 -20.35 -0.48
CA GLY A 175 -2.95 -19.83 0.83
C GLY A 175 -4.23 -19.04 0.73
#